data_ba6e49c1873117dc6d22e9526ab62a74
#
_entry.id   ba6e49c1873117dc6d22e9526ab62a74
#
_cell.length_a   1.000
_cell.length_b   1.000
_cell.length_c   1.000
_cell.angle_alpha   90.00
_cell.angle_beta   90.00
_cell.angle_gamma   90.00
#
_symmetry.space_group_name_H-M   'P 1'
#
loop_
_entity.id
_entity.type
_entity.pdbx_description
1 polymer ?
#
loop_
_entity_poly.entity_id
_entity_poly.type
_entity_poly.pdbx_seq_one_letter_code
_entity_poly.pdbx_strand_id
1 'polypeptide(L)'
;WIDIDNHINYNIAQIFYDNRDWPRGNIKFWRKKGQEELWRWILYDTDVSFGFNALNDSTNNYDYNTLMYATDPNSDIYMNPPWATFLLRKLLENPVYKARFINLFCDHLNTIFSPNLILGELTNFEENIQNIIPIHQDRWPESAQDWESQIEIMRKFAMNRKEYVYSHIKEYFNLTELKNITMDVQPPQSGYIEINSVQPNDFPWSGQYFSDIPIKLQANAINGFRFIGWDNYIDSNATISLTINDTFRITALFEQIEEVSNSII
;
A
#
# COMPACT_ATOMS: atom_id res chain seq x y z
N TRP A 1 -6.97 -19.79 9.86
CA TRP A 1 -6.45 -19.49 11.17
C TRP A 1 -6.01 -18.03 11.32
N ILE A 2 -5.49 -17.38 10.24
CA ILE A 2 -5.09 -15.97 10.21
C ILE A 2 -5.84 -15.22 9.13
N ASP A 3 -6.13 -13.96 9.37
CA ASP A 3 -6.63 -13.03 8.36
C ASP A 3 -5.44 -12.62 7.48
N ILE A 4 -5.39 -13.19 6.28
CA ILE A 4 -4.26 -13.03 5.35
C ILE A 4 -4.11 -11.57 4.92
N ASP A 5 -5.21 -10.88 4.66
CA ASP A 5 -5.16 -9.47 4.24
C ASP A 5 -4.68 -8.56 5.35
N ASN A 6 -5.19 -8.77 6.56
CA ASN A 6 -4.69 -8.03 7.71
C ASN A 6 -3.20 -8.29 7.96
N HIS A 7 -2.75 -9.56 7.85
CA HIS A 7 -1.34 -9.90 8.03
C HIS A 7 -0.46 -9.23 6.96
N ILE A 8 -0.88 -9.25 5.69
CA ILE A 8 -0.15 -8.58 4.61
C ILE A 8 -0.10 -7.08 4.87
N ASN A 9 -1.24 -6.43 5.11
CA ASN A 9 -1.32 -4.99 5.33
C ASN A 9 -0.51 -4.53 6.54
N TYR A 10 -0.51 -5.30 7.62
CA TYR A 10 0.32 -5.03 8.79
C TYR A 10 1.81 -5.02 8.43
N ASN A 11 2.30 -6.05 7.73
CA ASN A 11 3.71 -6.13 7.34
C ASN A 11 4.09 -5.04 6.31
N ILE A 12 3.21 -4.74 5.36
CA ILE A 12 3.41 -3.66 4.39
C ILE A 12 3.57 -2.32 5.11
N ALA A 13 2.72 -2.01 6.09
CA ALA A 13 2.81 -0.77 6.84
C ALA A 13 4.14 -0.68 7.62
N GLN A 14 4.52 -1.73 8.34
CA GLN A 14 5.79 -1.79 9.08
C GLN A 14 7.00 -1.57 8.16
N ILE A 15 6.99 -2.20 6.98
CA ILE A 15 8.08 -2.10 6.00
C ILE A 15 8.12 -0.71 5.36
N PHE A 16 6.95 -0.18 4.95
CA PHE A 16 6.89 1.14 4.34
C PHE A 16 7.32 2.24 5.32
N TYR A 17 6.82 2.20 6.55
CA TYR A 17 7.14 3.19 7.58
C TYR A 17 8.58 3.11 8.05
N ASP A 18 9.31 2.04 7.71
CA ASP A 18 10.66 1.77 8.24
C ASP A 18 10.67 1.76 9.78
N ASN A 19 9.73 1.01 10.38
CA ASN A 19 9.65 0.91 11.83
C ASN A 19 10.81 0.12 12.40
N ARG A 20 11.68 0.78 13.16
CA ARG A 20 12.93 0.21 13.70
C ARG A 20 12.75 -0.58 15.00
N ASP A 21 11.63 -0.42 15.67
CA ASP A 21 11.25 -1.24 16.82
C ASP A 21 10.57 -2.56 16.42
N TRP A 22 10.26 -2.70 15.15
CA TRP A 22 9.79 -3.93 14.53
C TRP A 22 10.98 -4.64 13.82
N PRO A 23 11.06 -5.99 13.72
CA PRO A 23 9.97 -6.94 13.98
C PRO A 23 10.00 -7.63 15.36
N ARG A 24 10.96 -7.36 16.23
CA ARG A 24 11.00 -8.00 17.55
C ARG A 24 10.01 -7.40 18.53
N GLY A 25 9.93 -6.07 18.56
CA GLY A 25 8.99 -5.30 19.38
C GLY A 25 7.68 -5.03 18.63
N ASN A 26 6.76 -4.40 19.34
CA ASN A 26 5.54 -3.82 18.79
C ASN A 26 4.67 -4.80 18.00
N ILE A 27 4.64 -6.07 18.42
CA ILE A 27 3.81 -7.11 17.81
C ILE A 27 2.66 -7.43 18.77
N LYS A 28 1.44 -7.07 18.37
CA LYS A 28 0.21 -7.49 19.01
C LYS A 28 -0.74 -8.09 18.01
N PHE A 29 -1.40 -9.14 18.42
CA PHE A 29 -2.43 -9.78 17.62
C PHE A 29 -3.59 -10.21 18.51
N TRP A 30 -4.75 -10.29 17.93
CA TRP A 30 -5.98 -10.63 18.64
C TRP A 30 -6.89 -11.50 17.77
N ARG A 31 -7.80 -12.16 18.44
CA ARG A 31 -8.85 -12.95 17.80
C ARG A 31 -10.10 -12.85 18.66
N LYS A 32 -11.24 -12.64 18.02
CA LYS A 32 -12.52 -12.78 18.72
C LYS A 32 -12.69 -14.23 19.18
N LYS A 33 -13.30 -14.42 20.35
CA LYS A 33 -13.57 -15.76 20.86
C LYS A 33 -14.67 -16.44 20.00
N GLY A 34 -14.33 -17.55 19.35
CA GLY A 34 -15.21 -18.31 18.46
C GLY A 34 -14.42 -19.32 17.63
N GLN A 35 -15.10 -20.28 16.97
CA GLN A 35 -14.43 -21.34 16.23
C GLN A 35 -13.90 -20.92 14.88
N GLU A 36 -14.56 -19.99 14.19
CA GLU A 36 -14.23 -19.56 12.82
C GLU A 36 -13.52 -18.20 12.76
N GLU A 37 -13.16 -17.63 13.89
CA GLU A 37 -12.55 -16.32 13.95
C GLU A 37 -11.06 -16.40 13.62
N LEU A 38 -10.56 -15.41 12.86
CA LEU A 38 -9.19 -15.34 12.38
C LEU A 38 -8.32 -14.46 13.30
N TRP A 39 -7.05 -14.81 13.41
CA TRP A 39 -6.06 -13.96 14.06
C TRP A 39 -5.74 -12.75 13.20
N ARG A 40 -5.67 -11.55 13.83
CA ARG A 40 -5.38 -10.26 13.22
C ARG A 40 -4.29 -9.54 13.98
N TRP A 41 -3.41 -8.88 13.27
CA TRP A 41 -2.36 -8.03 13.81
C TRP A 41 -2.88 -6.61 14.03
N ILE A 42 -2.38 -5.94 15.07
CA ILE A 42 -2.69 -4.56 15.40
C ILE A 42 -1.46 -3.72 15.07
N LEU A 43 -1.62 -2.73 14.21
CA LEU A 43 -0.60 -1.70 13.98
C LEU A 43 -0.67 -0.70 15.14
N TYR A 44 0.42 -0.57 15.87
CA TYR A 44 0.54 0.37 16.98
C TYR A 44 2.00 0.67 17.23
N ASP A 45 2.29 1.75 17.98
CA ASP A 45 3.63 2.12 18.44
C ASP A 45 4.61 2.22 17.28
N THR A 46 4.29 3.14 16.37
CA THR A 46 5.06 3.37 15.13
C THR A 46 5.88 4.66 15.20
N ASP A 47 6.21 5.13 16.40
CA ASP A 47 6.94 6.36 16.64
C ASP A 47 8.41 6.30 16.21
N VAL A 48 9.01 5.09 16.20
CA VAL A 48 10.37 4.86 15.70
C VAL A 48 10.32 4.55 14.19
N SER A 49 9.74 5.47 13.41
CA SER A 49 9.52 5.31 11.96
C SER A 49 9.62 6.66 11.22
N PHE A 50 9.30 6.68 9.93
CA PHE A 50 9.29 7.88 9.08
C PHE A 50 10.62 8.66 9.08
N GLY A 51 11.73 7.94 9.03
CA GLY A 51 13.05 8.54 9.02
C GLY A 51 13.60 8.85 10.41
N PHE A 52 12.83 8.55 11.47
CA PHE A 52 13.36 8.64 12.83
C PHE A 52 14.49 7.64 13.02
N ASN A 53 15.65 8.13 13.40
CA ASN A 53 16.80 7.31 13.72
C ASN A 53 17.25 7.54 15.17
N ALA A 54 16.93 6.59 16.04
CA ALA A 54 17.33 6.62 17.44
C ALA A 54 18.87 6.50 17.63
N LEU A 55 19.62 6.14 16.58
CA LEU A 55 21.04 5.83 16.64
C LEU A 55 21.96 6.92 16.07
N ASN A 56 21.45 8.13 15.84
CA ASN A 56 22.23 9.28 15.34
C ASN A 56 23.00 9.03 14.02
N ASP A 57 22.55 8.12 13.18
CA ASP A 57 23.12 7.96 11.86
C ASP A 57 22.52 9.02 10.93
N SER A 58 23.39 9.89 10.39
CA SER A 58 23.03 11.02 9.53
C SER A 58 22.59 10.59 8.12
N THR A 59 22.31 9.32 7.89
CA THR A 59 21.86 8.80 6.61
C THR A 59 20.38 9.06 6.38
N ASN A 60 20.04 9.28 5.12
CA ASN A 60 18.64 9.45 4.70
C ASN A 60 17.91 8.11 4.86
N ASN A 61 17.10 7.95 5.91
CA ASN A 61 16.47 6.68 6.23
C ASN A 61 15.35 6.24 5.26
N TYR A 62 14.95 7.10 4.30
CA TYR A 62 13.98 6.74 3.28
C TYR A 62 14.45 5.67 2.28
N ASP A 63 15.77 5.48 2.15
CA ASP A 63 16.40 4.50 1.26
C ASP A 63 16.68 3.14 1.92
N TYR A 64 16.45 2.99 3.22
CA TYR A 64 16.74 1.74 3.91
C TYR A 64 15.81 0.60 3.48
N ASN A 65 16.42 -0.56 3.16
CA ASN A 65 15.69 -1.74 2.72
C ASN A 65 15.12 -2.55 3.90
N THR A 66 14.00 -2.05 4.47
CA THR A 66 13.31 -2.68 5.59
C THR A 66 12.74 -4.05 5.24
N LEU A 67 12.39 -4.30 3.96
CA LEU A 67 11.92 -5.61 3.51
C LEU A 67 13.05 -6.66 3.63
N MET A 68 14.22 -6.34 3.14
CA MET A 68 15.39 -7.24 3.25
C MET A 68 15.82 -7.39 4.70
N TYR A 69 15.88 -6.28 5.45
CA TYR A 69 16.19 -6.31 6.88
C TYR A 69 15.27 -7.26 7.64
N ALA A 70 13.96 -7.09 7.51
CA ALA A 70 12.98 -7.88 8.25
C ALA A 70 12.98 -9.36 7.86
N THR A 71 13.34 -9.69 6.64
CA THR A 71 13.28 -11.06 6.10
C THR A 71 14.61 -11.79 6.10
N ASP A 72 15.67 -11.21 6.65
CA ASP A 72 16.96 -11.88 6.80
C ASP A 72 16.86 -13.08 7.78
N PRO A 73 17.05 -14.33 7.32
CA PRO A 73 16.96 -15.50 8.16
C PRO A 73 18.17 -15.69 9.09
N ASN A 74 19.23 -14.95 8.87
CA ASN A 74 20.51 -15.05 9.59
C ASN A 74 20.83 -13.80 10.40
N SER A 75 19.87 -12.91 10.57
CA SER A 75 20.08 -11.67 11.33
C SER A 75 20.50 -11.96 12.77
N ASP A 76 21.57 -11.35 13.21
CA ASP A 76 22.07 -11.33 14.59
C ASP A 76 21.68 -10.04 15.33
N ILE A 77 20.93 -9.16 14.67
CA ILE A 77 20.49 -7.88 15.20
C ILE A 77 19.43 -8.11 16.28
N TYR A 78 19.62 -7.49 17.45
CA TYR A 78 18.71 -7.63 18.59
C TYR A 78 17.24 -7.33 18.25
N MET A 79 16.99 -6.29 17.44
CA MET A 79 15.63 -5.90 17.04
C MET A 79 15.06 -6.74 15.89
N ASN A 80 15.87 -7.58 15.25
CA ASN A 80 15.43 -8.46 14.16
C ASN A 80 15.94 -9.90 14.33
N PRO A 81 15.55 -10.62 15.39
CA PRO A 81 15.93 -12.01 15.53
C PRO A 81 15.17 -12.88 14.49
N PRO A 82 15.80 -13.96 13.98
CA PRO A 82 15.21 -14.77 12.89
C PRO A 82 13.82 -15.34 13.15
N TRP A 83 13.44 -15.52 14.40
CA TRP A 83 12.11 -16.03 14.76
C TRP A 83 11.00 -14.99 14.57
N ALA A 84 11.29 -13.68 14.66
CA ALA A 84 10.30 -12.62 14.66
C ALA A 84 9.49 -12.55 13.35
N THR A 85 10.15 -12.78 12.21
CA THR A 85 9.51 -12.76 10.88
C THR A 85 9.44 -14.14 10.23
N PHE A 86 9.60 -15.22 11.03
CA PHE A 86 9.52 -16.58 10.52
C PHE A 86 8.21 -16.83 9.74
N LEU A 87 7.07 -16.38 10.29
CA LEU A 87 5.77 -16.54 9.64
C LEU A 87 5.72 -15.80 8.30
N LEU A 88 6.15 -14.54 8.25
CA LEU A 88 6.19 -13.75 7.01
C LEU A 88 7.05 -14.44 5.96
N ARG A 89 8.28 -14.84 6.32
CA ARG A 89 9.18 -15.52 5.38
C ARG A 89 8.58 -16.82 4.83
N LYS A 90 7.94 -17.63 5.69
CA LYS A 90 7.30 -18.86 5.26
C LYS A 90 6.08 -18.64 4.38
N LEU A 91 5.30 -17.62 4.63
CA LEU A 91 4.18 -17.27 3.77
C LEU A 91 4.64 -16.72 2.41
N LEU A 92 5.75 -15.97 2.36
CA LEU A 92 6.34 -15.48 1.11
C LEU A 92 6.91 -16.60 0.21
N GLU A 93 7.17 -17.80 0.73
CA GLU A 93 7.50 -18.98 -0.07
C GLU A 93 6.28 -19.48 -0.89
N ASN A 94 5.05 -19.18 -0.45
CA ASN A 94 3.85 -19.53 -1.20
C ASN A 94 3.62 -18.54 -2.35
N PRO A 95 3.53 -18.99 -3.62
CA PRO A 95 3.44 -18.08 -4.77
C PRO A 95 2.16 -17.25 -4.77
N VAL A 96 1.06 -17.76 -4.25
CA VAL A 96 -0.22 -17.01 -4.18
C VAL A 96 -0.13 -15.90 -3.14
N TYR A 97 0.40 -16.20 -1.96
CA TYR A 97 0.63 -15.18 -0.94
C TYR A 97 1.63 -14.12 -1.41
N LYS A 98 2.73 -14.55 -2.03
CA LYS A 98 3.75 -13.65 -2.58
C LYS A 98 3.17 -12.68 -3.61
N ALA A 99 2.42 -13.18 -4.59
CA ALA A 99 1.79 -12.34 -5.60
C ALA A 99 0.81 -11.34 -4.98
N ARG A 100 0.00 -11.79 -4.00
CA ARG A 100 -0.92 -10.92 -3.26
C ARG A 100 -0.19 -9.85 -2.45
N PHE A 101 0.91 -10.21 -1.77
CA PHE A 101 1.74 -9.28 -1.02
C PHE A 101 2.31 -8.18 -1.93
N ILE A 102 2.87 -8.57 -3.08
CA ILE A 102 3.43 -7.62 -4.06
C ILE A 102 2.35 -6.69 -4.61
N ASN A 103 1.20 -7.25 -5.03
CA ASN A 103 0.10 -6.46 -5.58
C ASN A 103 -0.49 -5.49 -4.54
N LEU A 104 -0.76 -5.93 -3.30
CA LEU A 104 -1.23 -5.07 -2.24
C LEU A 104 -0.23 -3.96 -1.89
N PHE A 105 1.07 -4.27 -1.93
CA PHE A 105 2.07 -3.23 -1.74
C PHE A 105 2.02 -2.18 -2.86
N CYS A 106 1.95 -2.62 -4.13
CA CYS A 106 1.76 -1.71 -5.26
C CYS A 106 0.47 -0.89 -5.14
N ASP A 107 -0.63 -1.51 -4.73
CA ASP A 107 -1.91 -0.84 -4.48
C ASP A 107 -1.74 0.32 -3.49
N HIS A 108 -1.07 0.07 -2.36
CA HIS A 108 -0.80 1.11 -1.36
C HIS A 108 0.16 2.19 -1.86
N LEU A 109 1.22 1.82 -2.58
CA LEU A 109 2.15 2.78 -3.18
C LEU A 109 1.49 3.67 -4.23
N ASN A 110 0.46 3.17 -4.91
CA ASN A 110 -0.32 3.94 -5.88
C ASN A 110 -1.44 4.78 -5.25
N THR A 111 -1.75 4.58 -3.97
CA THR A 111 -2.87 5.22 -3.27
C THR A 111 -2.42 5.89 -1.97
N ILE A 112 -2.62 5.22 -0.84
CA ILE A 112 -2.43 5.79 0.50
C ILE A 112 -0.97 6.13 0.84
N PHE A 113 0.00 5.49 0.20
CA PHE A 113 1.42 5.79 0.35
C PHE A 113 1.94 6.74 -0.73
N SER A 114 1.05 7.45 -1.42
CA SER A 114 1.47 8.50 -2.35
C SER A 114 2.10 9.68 -1.60
N PRO A 115 3.20 10.26 -2.10
CA PRO A 115 3.86 11.39 -1.45
C PRO A 115 2.91 12.54 -1.15
N ASN A 116 2.03 12.89 -2.10
CA ASN A 116 1.09 14.01 -1.94
C ASN A 116 0.12 13.79 -0.77
N LEU A 117 -0.38 12.57 -0.62
CA LEU A 117 -1.33 12.25 0.46
C LEU A 117 -0.63 12.28 1.82
N ILE A 118 0.55 11.67 1.93
CA ILE A 118 1.31 11.67 3.18
C ILE A 118 1.73 13.09 3.58
N LEU A 119 2.19 13.91 2.62
CA LEU A 119 2.57 15.29 2.89
C LEU A 119 1.36 16.13 3.31
N GLY A 120 0.19 15.90 2.73
CA GLY A 120 -1.06 16.54 3.14
C GLY A 120 -1.41 16.22 4.59
N GLU A 121 -1.38 14.93 4.96
CA GLU A 121 -1.65 14.51 6.34
C GLU A 121 -0.60 15.04 7.33
N LEU A 122 0.68 15.03 6.96
CA LEU A 122 1.73 15.61 7.79
C LEU A 122 1.51 17.11 8.04
N THR A 123 1.10 17.87 7.01
CA THR A 123 0.75 19.27 7.15
C THR A 123 -0.45 19.49 8.07
N ASN A 124 -1.49 18.65 7.94
CA ASN A 124 -2.65 18.71 8.82
C ASN A 124 -2.26 18.46 10.30
N PHE A 125 -1.40 17.47 10.56
CA PHE A 125 -0.91 17.22 11.93
C PHE A 125 -0.09 18.41 12.46
N GLU A 126 0.82 18.94 11.67
CA GLU A 126 1.65 20.09 12.02
C GLU A 126 0.78 21.31 12.40
N GLU A 127 -0.19 21.67 11.57
CA GLU A 127 -1.12 22.78 11.82
C GLU A 127 -1.91 22.61 13.12
N ASN A 128 -2.30 21.37 13.44
CA ASN A 128 -3.06 21.09 14.66
C ASN A 128 -2.25 21.21 15.95
N ILE A 129 -0.94 20.97 15.91
CA ILE A 129 -0.11 20.95 17.13
C ILE A 129 0.91 22.07 17.24
N GLN A 130 1.18 22.83 16.16
CA GLN A 130 2.20 23.89 16.13
C GLN A 130 2.07 24.91 17.29
N ASN A 131 0.85 25.24 17.71
CA ASN A 131 0.61 26.18 18.79
C ASN A 131 0.94 25.62 20.19
N ILE A 132 1.05 24.29 20.30
CA ILE A 132 1.35 23.59 21.56
C ILE A 132 2.86 23.33 21.69
N ILE A 133 3.58 23.30 20.58
CA ILE A 133 5.03 23.01 20.56
C ILE A 133 5.84 23.96 21.45
N PRO A 134 5.65 25.30 21.46
CA PRO A 134 6.38 26.19 22.37
C PRO A 134 6.16 25.85 23.84
N ILE A 135 4.93 25.48 24.21
CA ILE A 135 4.58 25.09 25.59
C ILE A 135 5.28 23.77 25.97
N HIS A 136 5.32 22.82 25.03
CA HIS A 136 6.03 21.56 25.21
C HIS A 136 7.54 21.80 25.38
N GLN A 137 8.15 22.64 24.53
CA GLN A 137 9.56 22.98 24.55
C GLN A 137 9.96 23.72 25.85
N ASP A 138 9.12 24.62 26.34
CA ASP A 138 9.33 25.28 27.65
C ASP A 138 9.30 24.28 28.81
N ARG A 139 8.40 23.32 28.75
CA ARG A 139 8.26 22.26 29.79
C ARG A 139 9.39 21.24 29.75
N TRP A 140 9.89 20.91 28.56
CA TRP A 140 10.86 19.85 28.32
C TRP A 140 12.01 20.33 27.42
N PRO A 141 12.85 21.27 27.90
CA PRO A 141 13.87 21.91 27.06
C PRO A 141 14.95 20.94 26.54
N GLU A 142 15.20 19.83 27.23
CA GLU A 142 16.17 18.83 26.80
C GLU A 142 15.59 17.90 25.68
N SER A 143 14.28 17.76 25.59
CA SER A 143 13.60 17.02 24.52
C SER A 143 13.25 17.89 23.33
N ALA A 144 13.41 19.19 23.45
CA ALA A 144 13.16 20.19 22.42
C ALA A 144 14.26 20.18 21.34
N GLN A 145 14.58 19.01 20.83
CA GLN A 145 15.31 18.96 19.56
C GLN A 145 14.46 19.69 18.52
N ASP A 146 15.16 20.39 17.66
CA ASP A 146 14.64 21.21 16.60
C ASP A 146 13.43 20.56 15.91
N TRP A 147 12.23 20.92 16.36
CA TRP A 147 10.94 20.46 15.84
C TRP A 147 10.86 20.57 14.33
N GLU A 148 11.34 21.70 13.80
CA GLU A 148 11.28 21.99 12.36
C GLU A 148 12.16 21.02 11.57
N SER A 149 13.35 20.68 12.09
CA SER A 149 14.21 19.72 11.41
C SER A 149 13.65 18.30 11.45
N GLN A 150 12.94 17.91 12.52
CA GLN A 150 12.29 16.60 12.57
C GLN A 150 11.12 16.49 11.58
N ILE A 151 10.32 17.55 11.45
CA ILE A 151 9.27 17.62 10.41
C ILE A 151 9.88 17.55 9.01
N GLU A 152 11.01 18.22 8.77
CA GLU A 152 11.68 18.16 7.46
C GLU A 152 12.23 16.75 7.14
N ILE A 153 12.69 15.99 8.13
CA ILE A 153 13.07 14.57 7.96
C ILE A 153 11.85 13.76 7.50
N MET A 154 10.70 13.93 8.15
CA MET A 154 9.46 13.25 7.78
C MET A 154 8.98 13.65 6.37
N ARG A 155 9.12 14.93 5.98
CA ARG A 155 8.81 15.40 4.62
C ARG A 155 9.71 14.74 3.57
N LYS A 156 11.01 14.68 3.82
CA LYS A 156 11.97 14.01 2.93
C LYS A 156 11.68 12.52 2.80
N PHE A 157 11.33 11.86 3.92
CA PHE A 157 10.89 10.48 3.91
C PHE A 157 9.64 10.31 3.03
N ALA A 158 8.60 11.10 3.24
CA ALA A 158 7.37 11.04 2.47
C ALA A 158 7.58 11.23 0.96
N MET A 159 8.46 12.17 0.57
CA MET A 159 8.76 12.45 -0.84
C MET A 159 9.51 11.33 -1.54
N ASN A 160 10.41 10.64 -0.85
CA ASN A 160 11.36 9.75 -1.51
C ASN A 160 11.06 8.26 -1.28
N ARG A 161 10.41 7.88 -0.17
CA ARG A 161 10.24 6.49 0.27
C ARG A 161 9.63 5.57 -0.78
N LYS A 162 8.62 6.04 -1.50
CA LYS A 162 7.88 5.27 -2.50
C LYS A 162 8.80 4.63 -3.54
N GLU A 163 9.69 5.40 -4.13
CA GLU A 163 10.57 4.94 -5.22
C GLU A 163 11.57 3.90 -4.73
N TYR A 164 12.11 4.10 -3.52
CA TYR A 164 13.01 3.12 -2.91
C TYR A 164 12.29 1.82 -2.58
N VAL A 165 11.06 1.88 -2.09
CA VAL A 165 10.28 0.67 -1.79
C VAL A 165 9.97 -0.13 -3.06
N TYR A 166 9.64 0.51 -4.18
CA TYR A 166 9.54 -0.20 -5.47
C TYR A 166 10.85 -0.92 -5.84
N SER A 167 11.98 -0.24 -5.68
CA SER A 167 13.29 -0.83 -5.93
C SER A 167 13.59 -2.02 -5.01
N HIS A 168 13.25 -1.89 -3.72
CA HIS A 168 13.43 -2.97 -2.73
C HIS A 168 12.57 -4.20 -3.04
N ILE A 169 11.31 -4.00 -3.45
CA ILE A 169 10.41 -5.09 -3.87
C ILE A 169 10.98 -5.77 -5.12
N LYS A 170 11.40 -4.98 -6.10
CA LYS A 170 12.01 -5.49 -7.34
C LYS A 170 13.21 -6.37 -7.05
N GLU A 171 14.15 -5.87 -6.23
CA GLU A 171 15.37 -6.57 -5.86
C GLU A 171 15.08 -7.84 -5.07
N TYR A 172 14.28 -7.74 -4.00
CA TYR A 172 14.00 -8.84 -3.09
C TYR A 172 13.31 -10.04 -3.77
N PHE A 173 12.33 -9.75 -4.65
CA PHE A 173 11.58 -10.78 -5.36
C PHE A 173 12.15 -11.11 -6.75
N ASN A 174 13.27 -10.48 -7.14
CA ASN A 174 13.90 -10.64 -8.46
C ASN A 174 12.90 -10.41 -9.61
N LEU A 175 12.18 -9.30 -9.56
CA LEU A 175 11.19 -8.91 -10.57
C LEU A 175 11.84 -8.14 -11.72
N THR A 176 11.22 -8.18 -12.91
CA THR A 176 11.81 -7.55 -14.11
C THR A 176 11.58 -6.05 -14.16
N GLU A 177 10.36 -5.61 -14.39
CA GLU A 177 10.07 -4.20 -14.62
C GLU A 177 8.76 -3.74 -13.97
N LEU A 178 8.78 -2.47 -13.57
CA LEU A 178 7.59 -1.74 -13.15
C LEU A 178 6.96 -1.10 -14.39
N LYS A 179 5.67 -1.35 -14.63
CA LYS A 179 4.92 -0.87 -15.78
C LYS A 179 3.75 0.00 -15.35
N ASN A 180 3.42 0.98 -16.20
CA ASN A 180 2.24 1.83 -15.98
C ASN A 180 1.00 1.18 -16.58
N ILE A 181 -0.11 1.20 -15.83
CA ILE A 181 -1.45 0.95 -16.34
C ILE A 181 -2.27 2.23 -16.22
N THR A 182 -3.04 2.53 -17.27
CA THR A 182 -4.08 3.58 -17.24
C THR A 182 -5.42 2.93 -17.50
N MET A 183 -6.38 3.16 -16.61
CA MET A 183 -7.75 2.64 -16.71
C MET A 183 -8.71 3.78 -16.96
N ASP A 184 -9.71 3.53 -17.81
CA ASP A 184 -10.77 4.49 -18.13
C ASP A 184 -12.12 3.81 -18.24
N VAL A 185 -13.21 4.59 -18.22
CA VAL A 185 -14.58 4.10 -18.39
C VAL A 185 -15.33 4.90 -19.46
N GLN A 186 -16.09 4.22 -20.29
CA GLN A 186 -16.89 4.86 -21.34
C GLN A 186 -18.30 4.24 -21.42
N PRO A 187 -19.33 5.12 -21.49
CA PRO A 187 -19.28 6.58 -21.34
C PRO A 187 -18.87 6.99 -19.92
N PRO A 188 -18.40 8.24 -19.70
CA PRO A 188 -18.08 8.70 -18.37
C PRO A 188 -19.24 8.51 -17.39
N GLN A 189 -18.92 8.10 -16.14
CA GLN A 189 -19.92 7.87 -15.09
C GLN A 189 -20.93 6.71 -15.37
N SER A 190 -20.58 5.79 -16.28
CA SER A 190 -21.41 4.60 -16.54
C SER A 190 -21.05 3.39 -15.66
N GLY A 191 -19.93 3.46 -14.97
CA GLY A 191 -19.39 2.39 -14.14
C GLY A 191 -18.06 2.77 -13.52
N TYR A 192 -17.38 1.78 -12.95
CA TYR A 192 -16.03 1.92 -12.42
C TYR A 192 -15.22 0.62 -12.62
N ILE A 193 -13.92 0.72 -12.50
CA ILE A 193 -13.00 -0.42 -12.56
C ILE A 193 -12.31 -0.55 -11.20
N GLU A 194 -12.31 -1.74 -10.64
CA GLU A 194 -11.43 -2.13 -9.54
C GLU A 194 -10.16 -2.77 -10.08
N ILE A 195 -9.00 -2.44 -9.49
CA ILE A 195 -7.74 -3.11 -9.75
C ILE A 195 -7.21 -3.71 -8.45
N ASN A 196 -7.06 -5.03 -8.41
CA ASN A 196 -6.71 -5.79 -7.21
C ASN A 196 -7.57 -5.42 -5.99
N SER A 197 -7.08 -4.55 -5.11
CA SER A 197 -7.79 -4.04 -3.92
C SER A 197 -8.19 -2.57 -4.02
N VAL A 198 -7.88 -1.89 -5.12
CA VAL A 198 -8.11 -0.46 -5.30
C VAL A 198 -9.36 -0.23 -6.12
N GLN A 199 -10.26 0.61 -5.60
CA GLN A 199 -11.37 1.21 -6.35
C GLN A 199 -11.09 2.70 -6.49
N PRO A 200 -10.61 3.16 -7.66
CA PRO A 200 -10.43 4.60 -7.90
C PRO A 200 -11.76 5.35 -7.89
N ASN A 201 -11.74 6.59 -7.37
CA ASN A 201 -12.91 7.46 -7.37
C ASN A 201 -13.11 8.13 -8.73
N ASP A 202 -12.03 8.40 -9.44
CA ASP A 202 -12.03 9.16 -10.69
C ASP A 202 -11.32 8.40 -11.81
N PHE A 203 -11.78 8.61 -13.03
CA PHE A 203 -11.20 8.08 -14.26
C PHE A 203 -10.91 9.21 -15.26
N PRO A 204 -9.81 9.15 -16.06
CA PRO A 204 -8.84 8.03 -16.08
C PRO A 204 -7.96 7.97 -14.83
N TRP A 205 -7.68 6.75 -14.35
CA TRP A 205 -6.77 6.49 -13.24
C TRP A 205 -5.52 5.77 -13.72
N SER A 206 -4.38 6.02 -13.08
CA SER A 206 -3.11 5.37 -13.43
C SER A 206 -2.37 4.87 -12.19
N GLY A 207 -1.72 3.72 -12.32
CA GLY A 207 -0.88 3.11 -11.30
C GLY A 207 0.27 2.31 -11.89
N GLN A 208 1.18 1.87 -11.02
CA GLN A 208 2.37 1.11 -11.39
C GLN A 208 2.35 -0.28 -10.77
N TYR A 209 2.61 -1.31 -11.58
CA TYR A 209 2.64 -2.70 -11.16
C TYR A 209 3.78 -3.45 -11.84
N PHE A 210 4.26 -4.52 -11.21
CA PHE A 210 5.32 -5.34 -11.79
C PHE A 210 4.80 -6.26 -12.89
N SER A 211 5.54 -6.31 -14.01
CA SER A 211 5.20 -7.11 -15.18
C SER A 211 5.16 -8.63 -14.91
N ASP A 212 5.85 -9.10 -13.88
CA ASP A 212 5.89 -10.52 -13.52
C ASP A 212 4.67 -11.00 -12.73
N ILE A 213 3.86 -10.07 -12.22
CA ILE A 213 2.78 -10.37 -11.29
C ILE A 213 1.43 -10.04 -11.95
N PRO A 214 0.56 -11.05 -12.17
CA PRO A 214 -0.75 -10.80 -12.73
C PRO A 214 -1.57 -9.86 -11.83
N ILE A 215 -2.21 -8.88 -12.45
CA ILE A 215 -3.20 -8.00 -11.79
C ILE A 215 -4.61 -8.47 -12.15
N LYS A 216 -5.55 -8.21 -11.25
CA LYS A 216 -6.97 -8.45 -11.46
C LYS A 216 -7.67 -7.13 -11.73
N LEU A 217 -8.47 -7.06 -12.81
CA LEU A 217 -9.37 -5.97 -13.09
C LEU A 217 -10.81 -6.46 -13.02
N GLN A 218 -11.71 -5.61 -12.50
CA GLN A 218 -13.13 -5.88 -12.45
C GLN A 218 -13.90 -4.63 -12.84
N ALA A 219 -14.65 -4.71 -13.94
CA ALA A 219 -15.55 -3.67 -14.37
C ALA A 219 -16.92 -3.83 -13.69
N ASN A 220 -17.43 -2.76 -13.11
CA ASN A 220 -18.69 -2.72 -12.38
C ASN A 220 -19.58 -1.62 -12.97
N ALA A 221 -20.73 -1.99 -13.53
CA ALA A 221 -21.69 -1.04 -14.06
C ALA A 221 -22.47 -0.38 -12.91
N ILE A 222 -22.81 0.90 -13.06
CA ILE A 222 -23.80 1.55 -12.18
C ILE A 222 -25.23 1.29 -12.69
N ASN A 223 -26.21 1.67 -11.86
CA ASN A 223 -27.63 1.50 -12.23
C ASN A 223 -27.95 2.17 -13.57
N GLY A 224 -28.68 1.47 -14.43
CA GLY A 224 -29.04 1.93 -15.76
C GLY A 224 -28.01 1.61 -16.84
N PHE A 225 -26.88 1.00 -16.49
CA PHE A 225 -25.86 0.57 -17.45
C PHE A 225 -25.55 -0.92 -17.31
N ARG A 226 -24.99 -1.50 -18.38
CA ARG A 226 -24.38 -2.83 -18.36
C ARG A 226 -22.99 -2.80 -18.98
N PHE A 227 -22.11 -3.65 -18.50
CA PHE A 227 -20.80 -3.86 -19.09
C PHE A 227 -20.95 -4.61 -20.43
N ILE A 228 -20.25 -4.15 -21.46
CA ILE A 228 -20.29 -4.74 -22.81
C ILE A 228 -18.93 -5.23 -23.29
N GLY A 229 -17.83 -4.88 -22.62
CA GLY A 229 -16.49 -5.33 -23.00
C GLY A 229 -15.39 -4.37 -22.58
N TRP A 230 -14.18 -4.74 -22.95
CA TRP A 230 -12.98 -3.94 -22.77
C TRP A 230 -12.48 -3.42 -24.11
N ASP A 231 -12.12 -2.13 -24.19
CA ASP A 231 -11.32 -1.63 -25.30
C ASP A 231 -9.86 -2.04 -25.11
N ASN A 232 -9.20 -2.44 -26.21
CA ASN A 232 -7.80 -2.93 -26.23
C ASN A 232 -7.54 -4.26 -25.50
N TYR A 233 -8.59 -5.05 -25.20
CA TYR A 233 -8.45 -6.39 -24.64
C TYR A 233 -9.57 -7.34 -25.12
N ILE A 234 -9.22 -8.55 -25.53
CA ILE A 234 -10.13 -9.45 -26.28
C ILE A 234 -11.06 -10.28 -25.36
N ASP A 235 -11.03 -10.10 -24.05
CA ASP A 235 -11.91 -10.84 -23.14
C ASP A 235 -13.22 -10.07 -22.90
N SER A 236 -14.35 -10.76 -22.99
CA SER A 236 -15.68 -10.19 -22.74
C SER A 236 -16.13 -10.30 -21.28
N ASN A 237 -15.36 -10.94 -20.41
CA ASN A 237 -15.69 -11.05 -19.00
C ASN A 237 -15.45 -9.69 -18.29
N ALA A 238 -16.38 -9.31 -17.43
CA ALA A 238 -16.20 -8.12 -16.60
C ALA A 238 -15.03 -8.23 -15.59
N THR A 239 -14.66 -9.45 -15.24
CA THR A 239 -13.47 -9.73 -14.41
C THR A 239 -12.42 -10.42 -15.25
N ILE A 240 -11.23 -9.81 -15.32
CA ILE A 240 -10.08 -10.34 -16.05
C ILE A 240 -8.82 -10.36 -15.18
N SER A 241 -7.90 -11.24 -15.50
CA SER A 241 -6.56 -11.26 -14.92
C SER A 241 -5.54 -11.18 -16.03
N LEU A 242 -4.63 -10.24 -15.94
CA LEU A 242 -3.63 -10.00 -17.00
C LEU A 242 -2.27 -9.61 -16.43
N THR A 243 -1.23 -9.84 -17.23
CA THR A 243 0.15 -9.43 -16.96
C THR A 243 0.47 -8.23 -17.85
N ILE A 244 1.06 -7.18 -17.28
CA ILE A 244 1.36 -5.94 -18.02
C ILE A 244 2.79 -6.02 -18.55
N ASN A 245 2.95 -6.36 -19.82
CA ASN A 245 4.28 -6.48 -20.45
C ASN A 245 4.86 -5.15 -20.94
N ASP A 246 3.99 -4.14 -21.13
CA ASP A 246 4.36 -2.79 -21.54
C ASP A 246 3.43 -1.76 -20.89
N THR A 247 3.67 -0.47 -21.07
CA THR A 247 2.69 0.56 -20.69
C THR A 247 1.35 0.25 -21.34
N PHE A 248 0.32 0.08 -20.54
CA PHE A 248 -0.96 -0.46 -20.97
C PHE A 248 -2.10 0.49 -20.64
N ARG A 249 -2.98 0.70 -21.62
CA ARG A 249 -4.23 1.43 -21.40
C ARG A 249 -5.40 0.51 -21.70
N ILE A 250 -6.37 0.51 -20.80
CA ILE A 250 -7.60 -0.28 -20.91
C ILE A 250 -8.81 0.58 -20.55
N THR A 251 -9.89 0.43 -21.32
CA THR A 251 -11.15 1.13 -21.06
C THR A 251 -12.27 0.11 -20.88
N ALA A 252 -13.01 0.21 -19.80
CA ALA A 252 -14.27 -0.55 -19.64
C ALA A 252 -15.37 0.13 -20.41
N LEU A 253 -16.03 -0.62 -21.26
CA LEU A 253 -17.13 -0.15 -22.10
C LEU A 253 -18.48 -0.56 -21.47
N PHE A 254 -19.35 0.42 -21.35
CA PHE A 254 -20.71 0.22 -20.82
C PHE A 254 -21.72 0.76 -21.81
N GLU A 255 -22.92 0.19 -21.80
CA GLU A 255 -24.06 0.73 -22.55
C GLU A 255 -25.26 0.95 -21.62
N GLN A 256 -26.07 1.92 -21.97
CA GLN A 256 -27.30 2.22 -21.23
C GLN A 256 -28.32 1.11 -21.45
N ILE A 257 -28.95 0.65 -20.39
CA ILE A 257 -30.07 -0.31 -20.47
C ILE A 257 -31.35 0.48 -20.84
N GLU A 258 -31.94 0.17 -21.99
CA GLU A 258 -33.22 0.74 -22.33
C GLU A 258 -34.29 0.24 -21.34
N GLU A 259 -34.92 1.13 -20.61
CA GLU A 259 -36.15 0.80 -19.86
C GLU A 259 -37.23 0.41 -20.84
N VAL A 260 -37.60 -0.87 -20.87
CA VAL A 260 -38.79 -1.30 -21.57
C VAL A 260 -39.99 -0.66 -20.87
N SER A 261 -40.46 0.46 -21.40
CA SER A 261 -41.70 1.06 -20.94
C SER A 261 -42.84 0.07 -21.26
N ASN A 262 -43.27 -0.70 -20.28
CA ASN A 262 -44.54 -1.42 -20.35
C ASN A 262 -45.66 -0.40 -20.34
N SER A 263 -45.97 0.20 -21.50
CA SER A 263 -47.22 0.85 -21.71
C SER A 263 -48.29 -0.24 -21.71
N ILE A 264 -48.90 -0.45 -20.57
CA ILE A 264 -50.15 -1.22 -20.45
C ILE A 264 -51.22 -0.39 -21.18
N ILE A 265 -51.63 -0.85 -22.35
CA ILE A 265 -52.80 -0.36 -23.07
C ILE A 265 -54.04 -0.89 -22.36
#